data_1213f40e94be97598a06f061ca0c6db6
#
_entry.id   1213f40e94be97598a06f061ca0c6db6
#
_cell.length_a   1.000
_cell.length_b   1.000
_cell.length_c   1.000
_cell.angle_alpha   90.00
_cell.angle_beta   90.00
_cell.angle_gamma   90.00
#
_symmetry.space_group_name_H-M   'P 1'
#
loop_
_entity.id
_entity.type
_entity.pdbx_description
1 polymer ?
#
loop_
_entity_poly.entity_id
_entity_poly.type
_entity_poly.pdbx_seq_one_letter_code
_entity_poly.pdbx_strand_id
1 'polypeptide(L)'
;MSHIFDAVERERGRQDAKWGGVPGVDRRDDHTYAAVLGEEFGEVCKAWLERDTAGLRTELVRVAAVAIAWIEELDNTGLAPRPSACTRCLRP
;
A
#
# COMPACT_ATOMS: atom_id res chain seq x y z
N MET A 1 14.66 4.03 13.67
CA MET A 1 13.26 3.71 13.31
C MET A 1 12.47 4.93 12.87
N SER A 2 12.63 6.09 13.55
CA SER A 2 11.84 7.28 13.19
C SER A 2 12.05 7.70 11.74
N HIS A 3 13.29 7.64 11.21
CA HIS A 3 13.54 8.05 9.82
C HIS A 3 12.86 7.12 8.81
N ILE A 4 12.60 5.87 9.17
CA ILE A 4 11.86 4.94 8.31
C ILE A 4 10.39 5.33 8.28
N PHE A 5 9.81 5.59 9.43
CA PHE A 5 8.41 6.04 9.50
C PHE A 5 8.22 7.39 8.83
N ASP A 6 9.20 8.29 8.97
CA ASP A 6 9.16 9.59 8.30
C ASP A 6 9.17 9.39 6.78
N ALA A 7 9.97 8.46 6.27
CA ALA A 7 10.02 8.16 4.85
C ALA A 7 8.67 7.65 4.35
N VAL A 8 8.03 6.76 5.10
CA VAL A 8 6.71 6.23 4.75
C VAL A 8 5.67 7.35 4.77
N GLU A 9 5.72 8.22 5.76
CA GLU A 9 4.79 9.34 5.86
C GLU A 9 4.93 10.31 4.69
N ARG A 10 6.17 10.62 4.29
CA ARG A 10 6.40 11.46 3.12
C ARG A 10 5.88 10.82 1.85
N GLU A 11 6.08 9.50 1.71
CA GLU A 11 5.58 8.79 0.55
C GLU A 11 4.05 8.77 0.52
N ARG A 12 3.40 8.64 1.68
CA ARG A 12 1.95 8.75 1.76
C ARG A 12 1.47 10.10 1.27
N GLY A 13 2.13 11.17 1.68
CA GLY A 13 1.80 12.51 1.20
C GLY A 13 1.94 12.62 -0.31
N ARG A 14 3.00 12.05 -0.87
CA ARG A 14 3.22 12.05 -2.31
C ARG A 14 2.11 11.28 -3.04
N GLN A 15 1.73 10.12 -2.52
CA GLN A 15 0.65 9.31 -3.12
C GLN A 15 -0.69 10.02 -3.04
N ASP A 16 -0.98 10.66 -1.91
CA ASP A 16 -2.22 11.42 -1.75
C ASP A 16 -2.29 12.57 -2.75
N ALA A 17 -1.20 13.27 -2.95
CA ALA A 17 -1.16 14.37 -3.92
C ALA A 17 -1.34 13.85 -5.35
N LYS A 18 -0.75 12.69 -5.66
CA LYS A 18 -0.84 12.11 -7.00
C LYS A 18 -2.25 11.62 -7.32
N TRP A 19 -2.88 10.93 -6.36
CA TRP A 19 -4.15 10.25 -6.63
C TRP A 19 -5.38 11.03 -6.18
N GLY A 20 -5.25 11.87 -5.19
CA GLY A 20 -6.37 12.61 -4.63
C GLY A 20 -7.00 13.60 -5.59
N GLY A 21 -6.25 14.05 -6.60
CA GLY A 21 -6.73 15.01 -7.58
C GLY A 21 -7.07 14.42 -8.94
N VAL A 22 -7.04 13.09 -9.10
CA VAL A 22 -7.32 12.46 -10.40
C VAL A 22 -8.80 12.12 -10.50
N PRO A 23 -9.55 12.76 -11.44
CA PRO A 23 -10.97 12.44 -11.63
C PRO A 23 -11.16 10.97 -11.99
N GLY A 24 -12.16 10.35 -11.42
CA GLY A 24 -12.51 8.97 -11.72
C GLY A 24 -11.73 7.91 -10.93
N VAL A 25 -10.74 8.33 -10.16
CA VAL A 25 -10.03 7.40 -9.28
C VAL A 25 -10.72 7.39 -7.93
N ASP A 26 -11.30 6.26 -7.59
CA ASP A 26 -11.90 6.08 -6.27
C ASP A 26 -10.88 5.42 -5.35
N ARG A 27 -10.30 6.22 -4.48
CA ARG A 27 -9.29 5.77 -3.54
C ARG A 27 -9.84 4.81 -2.48
N ARG A 28 -11.16 4.73 -2.38
CA ARG A 28 -11.81 3.83 -1.43
C ARG A 28 -12.12 2.47 -2.04
N ASP A 29 -11.81 2.29 -3.31
CA ASP A 29 -12.05 1.04 -4.01
C ASP A 29 -10.94 0.04 -3.67
N ASP A 30 -11.31 -1.05 -3.02
CA ASP A 30 -10.36 -2.11 -2.66
C ASP A 30 -9.64 -2.67 -3.89
N HIS A 31 -10.33 -2.74 -5.03
CA HIS A 31 -9.70 -3.22 -6.26
C HIS A 31 -8.56 -2.30 -6.68
N THR A 32 -8.74 -1.00 -6.51
CA THR A 32 -7.68 -0.02 -6.82
C THR A 32 -6.48 -0.22 -5.91
N TYR A 33 -6.71 -0.37 -4.60
CA TYR A 33 -5.62 -0.60 -3.66
C TYR A 33 -4.90 -1.90 -3.97
N ALA A 34 -5.64 -2.96 -4.27
CA ALA A 34 -5.04 -4.25 -4.60
C ALA A 34 -4.18 -4.16 -5.85
N ALA A 35 -4.67 -3.49 -6.89
CA ALA A 35 -3.91 -3.33 -8.14
C ALA A 35 -2.63 -2.52 -7.92
N VAL A 36 -2.72 -1.42 -7.18
CA VAL A 36 -1.56 -0.56 -6.91
C VAL A 36 -0.55 -1.31 -6.05
N LEU A 37 -1.01 -2.01 -5.01
CA LEU A 37 -0.11 -2.78 -4.16
C LEU A 37 0.61 -3.86 -4.95
N GLY A 38 -0.10 -4.56 -5.84
CA GLY A 38 0.49 -5.57 -6.70
C GLY A 38 1.54 -5.00 -7.63
N GLU A 39 1.25 -3.83 -8.21
CA GLU A 39 2.18 -3.14 -9.09
C GLU A 39 3.45 -2.74 -8.32
N GLU A 40 3.31 -2.16 -7.14
CA GLU A 40 4.45 -1.77 -6.32
C GLU A 40 5.25 -2.99 -5.86
N PHE A 41 4.59 -4.09 -5.56
CA PHE A 41 5.28 -5.33 -5.22
C PHE A 41 6.11 -5.84 -6.41
N GLY A 42 5.56 -5.73 -7.62
CA GLY A 42 6.31 -6.09 -8.83
C GLY A 42 7.59 -5.25 -8.97
N GLU A 43 7.51 -3.97 -8.65
CA GLU A 43 8.68 -3.09 -8.69
C GLU A 43 9.71 -3.48 -7.62
N VAL A 44 9.27 -3.95 -6.45
CA VAL A 44 10.17 -4.50 -5.44
C VAL A 44 10.94 -5.68 -6.01
N CYS A 45 10.25 -6.61 -6.64
CA CYS A 45 10.87 -7.79 -7.24
C CYS A 45 11.88 -7.41 -8.32
N LYS A 46 11.51 -6.45 -9.17
CA LYS A 46 12.39 -5.97 -10.22
C LYS A 46 13.67 -5.36 -9.65
N ALA A 47 13.54 -4.49 -8.66
CA ALA A 47 14.70 -3.85 -8.02
C ALA A 47 15.61 -4.89 -7.37
N TRP A 48 15.02 -5.91 -6.75
CA TRP A 48 15.79 -7.01 -6.17
C TRP A 48 16.57 -7.77 -7.23
N LEU A 49 15.91 -8.12 -8.33
CA LEU A 49 16.56 -8.88 -9.41
C LEU A 49 17.68 -8.08 -10.07
N GLU A 50 17.53 -6.76 -10.15
CA GLU A 50 18.53 -5.88 -10.73
C GLU A 50 19.62 -5.48 -9.74
N ARG A 51 19.51 -5.93 -8.50
CA ARG A 51 20.45 -5.59 -7.43
C ARG A 51 20.54 -4.09 -7.18
N ASP A 52 19.44 -3.41 -7.41
CA ASP A 52 19.33 -1.95 -7.18
C ASP A 52 18.88 -1.73 -5.73
N THR A 53 19.83 -1.66 -4.82
CA THR A 53 19.54 -1.56 -3.39
C THR A 53 18.79 -0.26 -3.05
N ALA A 54 19.18 0.85 -3.66
CA ALA A 54 18.51 2.13 -3.41
C ALA A 54 17.07 2.10 -3.94
N GLY A 55 16.88 1.57 -5.15
CA GLY A 55 15.54 1.41 -5.72
C GLY A 55 14.70 0.45 -4.91
N LEU A 56 15.28 -0.65 -4.43
CA LEU A 56 14.58 -1.61 -3.59
C LEU A 56 14.05 -0.95 -2.33
N ARG A 57 14.87 -0.15 -1.66
CA ARG A 57 14.44 0.56 -0.46
C ARG A 57 13.28 1.51 -0.78
N THR A 58 13.40 2.25 -1.87
CA THR A 58 12.34 3.17 -2.30
C THR A 58 11.03 2.42 -2.55
N GLU A 59 11.09 1.29 -3.25
CA GLU A 59 9.88 0.53 -3.55
C GLU A 59 9.28 -0.11 -2.31
N LEU A 60 10.10 -0.54 -1.35
CA LEU A 60 9.59 -1.06 -0.08
C LEU A 60 8.85 0.01 0.71
N VAL A 61 9.37 1.24 0.71
CA VAL A 61 8.68 2.38 1.34
C VAL A 61 7.33 2.63 0.67
N ARG A 62 7.28 2.53 -0.66
CA ARG A 62 6.03 2.70 -1.40
C ARG A 62 5.01 1.64 -1.06
N VAL A 63 5.43 0.38 -0.97
CA VAL A 63 4.56 -0.73 -0.57
C VAL A 63 4.01 -0.49 0.83
N ALA A 64 4.87 -0.10 1.76
CA ALA A 64 4.45 0.17 3.14
C ALA A 64 3.41 1.30 3.18
N ALA A 65 3.63 2.36 2.42
CA ALA A 65 2.70 3.49 2.38
C ALA A 65 1.33 3.10 1.81
N VAL A 66 1.31 2.31 0.74
CA VAL A 66 0.04 1.84 0.15
C VAL A 66 -0.69 0.94 1.14
N ALA A 67 0.03 0.04 1.82
CA ALA A 67 -0.59 -0.86 2.78
C ALA A 67 -1.23 -0.08 3.93
N ILE A 68 -0.53 0.93 4.46
CA ILE A 68 -1.07 1.76 5.54
C ILE A 68 -2.30 2.53 5.07
N ALA A 69 -2.25 3.10 3.87
CA ALA A 69 -3.38 3.84 3.31
C ALA A 69 -4.61 2.93 3.17
N TRP A 70 -4.41 1.70 2.75
CA TRP A 70 -5.50 0.74 2.61
C TRP A 70 -6.09 0.38 3.97
N ILE A 71 -5.24 0.13 4.96
CA ILE A 71 -5.70 -0.17 6.33
C ILE A 71 -6.52 0.99 6.86
N GLU A 72 -6.05 2.22 6.69
CA GLU A 72 -6.78 3.40 7.15
C GLU A 72 -8.14 3.52 6.45
N GLU A 73 -8.20 3.22 5.16
CA GLU A 73 -9.45 3.26 4.43
C GLU A 73 -10.44 2.21 4.96
N LEU A 74 -9.95 1.01 5.22
CA LEU A 74 -10.80 -0.04 5.80
C LEU A 74 -11.34 0.38 7.17
N ASP A 75 -10.50 0.99 7.99
CA ASP A 75 -10.92 1.47 9.31
C ASP A 75 -11.91 2.61 9.19
N ASN A 76 -11.68 3.54 8.26
CA ASN A 76 -12.51 4.74 8.10
C ASN A 76 -13.87 4.44 7.52
N THR A 77 -14.01 3.39 6.73
CA THR A 77 -15.31 3.02 6.16
C THR A 77 -16.23 2.41 7.21
N GLY A 78 -15.69 2.06 8.37
CA GLY A 78 -16.47 1.44 9.43
C GLY A 78 -16.97 0.06 9.07
N LEU A 79 -16.43 -0.56 8.03
CA LEU A 79 -16.82 -1.90 7.64
C LEU A 79 -16.24 -2.89 8.63
N ALA A 80 -17.11 -3.64 9.28
CA ALA A 80 -16.67 -4.76 10.08
C ALA A 80 -15.98 -5.77 9.17
N PRO A 81 -14.89 -6.42 9.62
CA PRO A 81 -14.30 -7.48 8.82
C PRO A 81 -15.36 -8.54 8.51
N ARG A 82 -15.47 -8.87 7.23
CA ARG A 82 -16.41 -9.92 6.85
C ARG A 82 -15.88 -11.25 7.33
N PRO A 83 -16.78 -12.14 7.78
CA PRO A 83 -16.35 -13.49 8.10
C PRO A 83 -15.67 -14.08 6.87
N SER A 84 -14.46 -14.59 7.07
CA SER A 84 -13.72 -15.18 5.98
C SER A 84 -14.34 -16.54 5.61
N ALA A 85 -14.50 -16.78 4.31
CA ALA A 85 -14.85 -18.09 3.82
C ALA A 85 -13.69 -19.08 3.93
N CYS A 86 -12.48 -18.55 4.14
CA CYS A 86 -11.27 -19.36 4.28
C CYS A 86 -10.99 -19.57 5.75
N THR A 87 -11.16 -20.82 6.23
CA THR A 87 -10.92 -21.13 7.64
C THR A 87 -9.50 -20.86 8.07
N ARG A 88 -8.54 -20.92 7.15
CA ARG A 88 -7.14 -20.60 7.48
C ARG A 88 -6.96 -19.15 7.89
N CYS A 89 -7.77 -18.26 7.36
CA CYS A 89 -7.67 -16.84 7.71
C CYS A 89 -8.18 -16.55 9.11
N LEU A 90 -8.92 -17.46 9.71
CA LEU A 90 -9.49 -17.33 11.05
C LEU A 90 -8.59 -17.91 12.13
N ARG A 91 -7.55 -18.61 11.75
CA ARG A 91 -6.64 -19.22 12.71
C ARG A 91 -5.58 -18.23 13.15
N PRO A 92 -5.28 -18.19 14.45
CA PRO A 92 -4.19 -17.36 14.96
C PRO A 92 -2.84 -17.82 14.44
#